data_5aed63f569a269a3d6731ac61ef5f701
#
_entry.id   5aed63f569a269a3d6731ac61ef5f701
#
_cell.length_a   1.000
_cell.length_b   1.000
_cell.length_c   1.000
_cell.angle_alpha   90.00
_cell.angle_beta   90.00
_cell.angle_gamma   90.00
#
_symmetry.space_group_name_H-M   'P 1'
#
loop_
_entity.id
_entity.type
_entity.pdbx_description
1 polymer ?
#
loop_
_entity_poly.entity_id
_entity_poly.type
_entity_poly.pdbx_seq_one_letter_code
_entity_poly.pdbx_strand_id
1 'polypeptide(L)'
;MNLDLIPKLKHTHSNNFFLLAGPCAIEGEEMAMQIAEKIMTVSDSLEIPFIFKGSFKKANRSRIDSFTGIGDEKALEILKKVSEKFNIPTVTDIHEVSDAQLAAE
;
A
#
# COMPACT_ATOMS: atom_id res chain seq x y z
N MET A 1 -5.28 -17.94 9.10
CA MET A 1 -4.44 -17.45 7.98
C MET A 1 -2.96 -17.59 8.36
N ASN A 2 -2.16 -18.10 7.44
CA ASN A 2 -0.72 -18.19 7.68
C ASN A 2 -0.03 -16.94 7.11
N LEU A 3 0.33 -16.02 7.99
CA LEU A 3 0.95 -14.76 7.59
C LEU A 3 2.35 -14.92 7.00
N ASP A 4 3.01 -16.04 7.29
CA ASP A 4 4.35 -16.31 6.75
C ASP A 4 4.35 -16.49 5.24
N LEU A 5 3.18 -16.71 4.63
CA LEU A 5 3.06 -16.82 3.19
C LEU A 5 3.11 -15.47 2.47
N ILE A 6 3.01 -14.37 3.22
CA ILE A 6 3.09 -13.03 2.64
C ILE A 6 4.55 -12.58 2.65
N PRO A 7 5.16 -12.35 1.47
CA PRO A 7 6.57 -11.94 1.40
C PRO A 7 6.80 -10.62 2.13
N LYS A 8 7.95 -10.51 2.78
CA LYS A 8 8.42 -9.28 3.45
C LYS A 8 7.61 -8.89 4.71
N LEU A 9 6.58 -9.62 5.07
CA LEU A 9 5.78 -9.29 6.26
C LEU A 9 6.56 -9.64 7.52
N LYS A 10 6.68 -8.68 8.44
CA LYS A 10 7.40 -8.81 9.70
C LYS A 10 6.44 -9.08 10.85
N HIS A 11 6.98 -9.55 11.96
CA HIS A 11 6.22 -9.75 13.21
C HIS A 11 5.06 -10.74 13.08
N THR A 12 5.22 -11.75 12.20
CA THR A 12 4.15 -12.70 11.90
C THR A 12 3.81 -13.62 13.06
N HIS A 13 4.68 -13.69 14.08
CA HIS A 13 4.48 -14.57 15.24
C HIS A 13 4.23 -13.81 16.55
N SER A 14 3.92 -12.52 16.45
CA SER A 14 3.69 -11.68 17.64
C SER A 14 2.31 -11.87 18.27
N ASN A 15 1.42 -12.59 17.61
CA ASN A 15 0.00 -12.77 18.01
C ASN A 15 -0.81 -11.48 17.97
N ASN A 16 -0.30 -10.44 17.32
CA ASN A 16 -1.05 -9.21 17.09
C ASN A 16 -1.84 -9.30 15.78
N PHE A 17 -2.87 -8.46 15.67
CA PHE A 17 -3.56 -8.31 14.39
C PHE A 17 -2.59 -7.75 13.35
N PHE A 18 -2.86 -7.96 12.07
CA PHE A 18 -2.10 -7.31 11.03
C PHE A 18 -2.80 -6.02 10.60
N LEU A 19 -2.02 -5.06 10.12
CA LEU A 19 -2.51 -3.73 9.77
C LEU A 19 -2.34 -3.48 8.28
N LEU A 20 -3.45 -3.14 7.62
CA LEU A 20 -3.45 -2.62 6.26
C LEU A 20 -3.70 -1.12 6.36
N ALA A 21 -2.71 -0.31 6.05
CA ALA A 21 -2.87 1.14 6.22
C ALA A 21 -2.05 1.90 5.18
N GLY A 22 -2.55 3.08 4.82
CA GLY A 22 -1.89 3.95 3.87
C GLY A 22 -2.85 5.01 3.37
N PRO A 23 -2.42 5.85 2.41
CA PRO A 23 -3.27 6.91 1.88
C PRO A 23 -4.41 6.35 1.03
N CYS A 24 -5.53 7.07 0.97
CA CYS A 24 -6.66 6.68 0.14
C CYS A 24 -6.29 6.60 -1.33
N ALA A 25 -5.38 7.46 -1.78
CA ALA A 25 -4.88 7.45 -3.15
C ALA A 25 -3.40 7.86 -3.14
N ILE A 26 -2.64 7.31 -4.07
CA ILE A 26 -1.24 7.68 -4.23
C ILE A 26 -1.18 9.00 -5.00
N GLU A 27 -0.79 10.06 -4.32
CA GLU A 27 -0.72 11.40 -4.89
C GLU A 27 0.70 11.84 -5.23
N GLY A 28 1.71 11.15 -4.76
CA GLY A 28 3.10 11.43 -5.04
C GLY A 28 4.02 10.49 -4.32
N GLU A 29 5.27 10.40 -4.80
CA GLU A 29 6.25 9.50 -4.22
C GLU A 29 6.66 9.94 -2.81
N GLU A 30 6.97 11.23 -2.64
CA GLU A 30 7.42 11.74 -1.34
C GLU A 30 6.38 11.53 -0.26
N MET A 31 5.12 11.83 -0.56
CA MET A 31 4.01 11.66 0.37
C MET A 31 3.86 10.18 0.76
N ALA A 32 3.92 9.29 -0.23
CA ALA A 32 3.80 7.86 0.03
C ALA A 32 4.94 7.34 0.90
N MET A 33 6.17 7.79 0.63
CA MET A 33 7.33 7.40 1.43
C MET A 33 7.24 7.89 2.88
N GLN A 34 6.80 9.12 3.08
CA GLN A 34 6.65 9.69 4.42
C GLN A 34 5.60 8.95 5.24
N ILE A 35 4.46 8.65 4.61
CA ILE A 35 3.37 7.91 5.29
C ILE A 35 3.83 6.50 5.64
N ALA A 36 4.47 5.81 4.70
CA ALA A 36 4.93 4.45 4.92
C ALA A 36 5.95 4.38 6.05
N GLU A 37 6.91 5.30 6.07
CA GLU A 37 7.94 5.34 7.11
C GLU A 37 7.32 5.56 8.48
N LYS A 38 6.37 6.49 8.59
CA LYS A 38 5.73 6.79 9.86
C LYS A 38 4.95 5.61 10.40
N ILE A 39 4.14 4.97 9.55
CA ILE A 39 3.35 3.82 9.98
C ILE A 39 4.26 2.64 10.32
N MET A 40 5.31 2.42 9.52
CA MET A 40 6.26 1.34 9.77
C MET A 40 6.96 1.51 11.12
N THR A 41 7.36 2.73 11.45
CA THR A 41 8.02 3.00 12.72
C THR A 41 7.13 2.66 13.90
N VAL A 42 5.86 3.06 13.84
CA VAL A 42 4.90 2.77 14.91
C VAL A 42 4.59 1.28 14.99
N SER A 43 4.33 0.65 13.84
CA SER A 43 3.97 -0.77 13.83
C SER A 43 5.13 -1.66 14.26
N ASP A 44 6.37 -1.32 13.88
CA ASP A 44 7.53 -2.08 14.35
C ASP A 44 7.72 -1.98 15.86
N SER A 45 7.50 -0.79 16.43
CA SER A 45 7.63 -0.61 17.87
C SER A 45 6.59 -1.40 18.66
N LEU A 46 5.44 -1.68 18.05
CA LEU A 46 4.36 -2.44 18.66
C LEU A 46 4.32 -3.91 18.22
N GLU A 47 5.26 -4.31 17.38
CA GLU A 47 5.35 -5.66 16.81
C GLU A 47 4.06 -6.06 16.07
N ILE A 48 3.51 -5.12 15.29
CA ILE A 48 2.32 -5.33 14.48
C ILE A 48 2.74 -5.58 13.02
N PRO A 49 2.31 -6.69 12.40
CA PRO A 49 2.55 -6.90 10.97
C PRO A 49 1.90 -5.78 10.16
N PHE A 50 2.67 -5.16 9.27
CA PHE A 50 2.21 -4.00 8.51
C PHE A 50 2.29 -4.24 7.02
N ILE A 51 1.20 -3.99 6.32
CA ILE A 51 1.11 -4.00 4.86
C ILE A 51 0.69 -2.60 4.43
N PHE A 52 1.51 -1.96 3.60
CA PHE A 52 1.22 -0.61 3.12
C PHE A 52 0.15 -0.67 2.04
N LYS A 53 -0.97 0.01 2.26
CA LYS A 53 -2.08 0.04 1.31
C LYS A 53 -2.21 1.42 0.70
N GLY A 54 -2.29 1.49 -0.62
CA GLY A 54 -2.56 2.72 -1.32
C GLY A 54 -3.28 2.41 -2.62
N SER A 55 -4.32 3.17 -2.92
CA SER A 55 -5.07 2.98 -4.16
C SER A 55 -4.39 3.74 -5.30
N PHE A 56 -4.22 3.08 -6.45
CA PHE A 56 -3.71 3.75 -7.62
C PHE A 56 -4.83 4.50 -8.36
N LYS A 57 -6.10 4.18 -8.05
CA LYS A 57 -7.27 4.89 -8.52
C LYS A 57 -8.17 5.21 -7.34
N LYS A 58 -8.81 6.38 -7.35
CA LYS A 58 -9.84 6.73 -6.40
C LYS A 58 -11.19 6.55 -7.07
N ALA A 59 -11.87 5.43 -6.79
CA ALA A 59 -13.09 5.05 -7.48
C ALA A 59 -14.34 5.78 -6.99
N ASN A 60 -14.37 6.17 -5.71
CA ASN A 60 -15.57 6.71 -5.06
C ASN A 60 -15.61 8.23 -5.01
N ARG A 61 -15.12 8.88 -6.05
CA ARG A 61 -15.19 10.34 -6.14
C ARG A 61 -16.64 10.79 -6.35
N SER A 62 -16.96 11.95 -5.78
CA SER A 62 -18.32 12.51 -5.87
C SER A 62 -18.52 13.41 -7.09
N ARG A 63 -17.45 13.84 -7.75
CA ARG A 63 -17.49 14.75 -8.89
C ARG A 63 -16.56 14.26 -9.97
N ILE A 64 -16.92 14.55 -11.22
CA ILE A 64 -16.12 14.11 -12.36
C ILE A 64 -14.73 14.76 -12.40
N ASP A 65 -14.60 15.96 -11.83
CA ASP A 65 -13.34 16.68 -11.78
C ASP A 65 -12.57 16.44 -10.48
N SER A 66 -13.02 15.51 -9.63
CA SER A 66 -12.29 15.14 -8.42
C SER A 66 -10.97 14.48 -8.77
N PHE A 67 -9.94 14.76 -7.98
CA PHE A 67 -8.64 14.14 -8.18
C PHE A 67 -8.73 12.64 -7.91
N THR A 68 -8.25 11.83 -8.84
CA THR A 68 -8.32 10.36 -8.74
C THR A 68 -6.95 9.71 -8.65
N GLY A 69 -5.88 10.50 -8.65
CA GLY A 69 -4.51 10.00 -8.58
C GLY A 69 -3.64 10.63 -9.65
N ILE A 70 -2.39 10.22 -9.68
CA ILE A 70 -1.35 10.76 -10.57
C ILE A 70 -1.18 9.96 -11.85
N GLY A 71 -2.04 8.97 -12.06
CA GLY A 71 -1.92 8.04 -13.18
C GLY A 71 -1.63 6.64 -12.65
N ASP A 72 -2.22 5.64 -13.31
CA ASP A 72 -2.20 4.28 -12.82
C ASP A 72 -0.80 3.69 -12.73
N GLU A 73 -0.03 3.78 -13.82
CA GLU A 73 1.31 3.18 -13.87
C GLU A 73 2.26 3.85 -12.87
N LYS A 74 2.19 5.18 -12.78
CA LYS A 74 3.06 5.92 -11.88
C LYS A 74 2.75 5.61 -10.43
N ALA A 75 1.48 5.50 -10.08
CA ALA A 75 1.06 5.15 -8.72
C ALA A 75 1.52 3.74 -8.36
N LEU A 76 1.41 2.79 -9.27
CA LEU A 76 1.87 1.41 -9.02
C LEU A 76 3.38 1.33 -8.89
N GLU A 77 4.12 2.14 -9.66
CA GLU A 77 5.58 2.23 -9.50
C GLU A 77 5.97 2.76 -8.14
N ILE A 78 5.22 3.74 -7.61
CA ILE A 78 5.46 4.28 -6.29
C ILE A 78 5.24 3.22 -5.23
N LEU A 79 4.18 2.41 -5.33
CA LEU A 79 3.95 1.31 -4.41
C LEU A 79 5.11 0.31 -4.43
N LYS A 80 5.62 0.01 -5.62
CA LYS A 80 6.78 -0.86 -5.75
C LYS A 80 8.01 -0.27 -5.07
N LYS A 81 8.25 1.03 -5.26
CA LYS A 81 9.37 1.71 -4.62
C LYS A 81 9.27 1.72 -3.09
N VAL A 82 8.06 1.90 -2.56
CA VAL A 82 7.83 1.81 -1.12
C VAL A 82 8.20 0.41 -0.61
N SER A 83 7.74 -0.62 -1.30
CA SER A 83 8.05 -2.00 -0.94
C SER A 83 9.54 -2.27 -0.94
N GLU A 84 10.26 -1.79 -1.95
CA GLU A 84 11.69 -2.01 -2.07
C GLU A 84 12.49 -1.22 -1.03
N LYS A 85 12.11 0.04 -0.80
CA LYS A 85 12.85 0.90 0.12
C LYS A 85 12.75 0.44 1.57
N PHE A 86 11.56 0.07 2.00
CA PHE A 86 11.31 -0.29 3.39
C PHE A 86 11.24 -1.80 3.64
N ASN A 87 11.32 -2.58 2.58
CA ASN A 87 11.22 -4.04 2.63
C ASN A 87 9.93 -4.49 3.33
N ILE A 88 8.80 -3.94 2.86
CA ILE A 88 7.47 -4.26 3.38
C ILE A 88 6.55 -4.64 2.24
N PRO A 89 5.52 -5.46 2.50
CA PRO A 89 4.54 -5.76 1.46
C PRO A 89 3.64 -4.57 1.20
N THR A 90 3.16 -4.46 -0.04
CA THR A 90 2.21 -3.44 -0.43
C THR A 90 0.98 -4.09 -1.05
N VAL A 91 -0.15 -3.39 -0.96
CA VAL A 91 -1.42 -3.87 -1.50
C VAL A 91 -2.16 -2.70 -2.11
N THR A 92 -2.94 -2.97 -3.15
CA THR A 92 -3.81 -1.99 -3.77
C THR A 92 -5.16 -2.64 -4.08
N ASP A 93 -6.14 -1.83 -4.40
CA ASP A 93 -7.45 -2.31 -4.82
C ASP A 93 -7.60 -2.15 -6.34
N ILE A 94 -8.43 -3.00 -6.93
CA ILE A 94 -8.71 -2.94 -8.36
C ILE A 94 -10.20 -2.65 -8.56
N HIS A 95 -10.53 -2.04 -9.70
CA HIS A 95 -11.92 -1.65 -10.00
C HIS A 95 -12.38 -2.21 -11.34
N GLU A 96 -11.46 -2.67 -12.19
CA GLU A 96 -11.74 -3.29 -13.48
C GLU A 96 -10.86 -4.53 -13.61
N VAL A 97 -11.29 -5.46 -14.47
CA VAL A 97 -10.53 -6.70 -14.68
C VAL A 97 -9.12 -6.41 -15.17
N SER A 98 -8.97 -5.44 -16.06
CA SER A 98 -7.65 -5.07 -16.60
C SER A 98 -6.70 -4.54 -15.53
N ASP A 99 -7.21 -3.98 -14.44
CA ASP A 99 -6.40 -3.47 -13.35
C ASP A 99 -5.61 -4.59 -12.65
N ALA A 100 -6.18 -5.79 -12.59
CA ALA A 100 -5.50 -6.91 -11.93
C ALA A 100 -4.18 -7.26 -12.61
N GLN A 101 -4.17 -7.26 -13.93
CA GLN A 101 -2.96 -7.56 -14.69
C GLN A 101 -1.93 -6.44 -14.52
N LEU A 102 -2.37 -5.19 -14.62
CA LEU A 102 -1.48 -4.04 -14.46
C LEU A 102 -0.85 -4.02 -13.06
N ALA A 103 -1.63 -4.29 -12.02
CA ALA A 103 -1.13 -4.30 -10.65
C ALA A 103 -0.15 -5.45 -10.40
N ALA A 104 -0.32 -6.58 -11.07
CA ALA A 104 0.54 -7.74 -10.89
C ALA A 104 1.93 -7.56 -11.51
N GLU A 105 2.06 -6.67 -12.47
CA GLU A 105 3.35 -6.39 -13.10
C GLU A 105 4.24 -5.56 -12.17
#